data_5645639b66720d8cbf981d3963795959
#
_entry.id   5645639b66720d8cbf981d3963795959
#
_cell.length_a   1.000
_cell.length_b   1.000
_cell.length_c   1.000
_cell.angle_alpha   90.00
_cell.angle_beta   90.00
_cell.angle_gamma   90.00
#
_symmetry.space_group_name_H-M   'P 1'
#
loop_
_entity.id
_entity.type
_entity.pdbx_description
1 polymer ?
#
loop_
_entity_poly.entity_id
_entity_poly.type
_entity_poly.pdbx_seq_one_letter_code
_entity_poly.pdbx_strand_id
1 'polypeptide(L)'
;MKLRYILSEDIKNYTIEHEGDGDYTIIYMDGEDQGYVSTSEGSLVEERCVKQLIGNKYQGEPIRRTSGIMINEPYKGQGYGKIVWLTHMAQFPDAWFYNSQTWPDATNLFKALAGKGLMEIYWSREPSFDHDGGPHVCRITQQGIAFVNKL
;
A
#
# COMPACT_ATOMS: atom_id res chain seq x y z
N MET A 1 22.01 -13.42 -5.68
CA MET A 1 21.23 -14.24 -6.58
C MET A 1 20.43 -15.35 -5.91
N LYS A 2 21.05 -16.14 -5.06
CA LYS A 2 20.37 -17.20 -4.31
C LYS A 2 19.25 -16.67 -3.41
N LEU A 3 19.50 -15.59 -2.70
CA LEU A 3 18.50 -14.99 -1.82
C LEU A 3 17.27 -14.52 -2.63
N ARG A 4 17.50 -13.89 -3.77
CA ARG A 4 16.44 -13.43 -4.66
C ARG A 4 15.61 -14.61 -5.18
N TYR A 5 16.26 -15.71 -5.50
CA TYR A 5 15.60 -16.93 -5.96
C TYR A 5 14.73 -17.53 -4.85
N ILE A 6 15.26 -17.61 -3.63
CA ILE A 6 14.52 -18.10 -2.47
C ILE A 6 13.28 -17.24 -2.21
N LEU A 7 13.43 -15.92 -2.25
CA LEU A 7 12.30 -15.01 -2.07
C LEU A 7 11.24 -15.20 -3.15
N SER A 8 11.64 -15.49 -4.39
CA SER A 8 10.71 -15.79 -5.48
C SER A 8 9.95 -17.08 -5.24
N GLU A 9 10.58 -18.09 -4.67
CA GLU A 9 9.91 -19.34 -4.32
C GLU A 9 8.90 -19.14 -3.18
N ASP A 10 9.31 -18.42 -2.13
CA ASP A 10 8.44 -18.11 -1.01
C ASP A 10 7.23 -17.28 -1.48
N ILE A 11 7.47 -16.32 -2.34
CA ILE A 11 6.42 -15.47 -2.93
C ILE A 11 5.42 -16.30 -3.75
N LYS A 12 5.84 -17.41 -4.36
CA LYS A 12 4.95 -18.28 -5.14
C LYS A 12 4.00 -19.10 -4.29
N ASN A 13 4.24 -19.21 -2.98
CA ASN A 13 3.43 -20.02 -2.09
C ASN A 13 2.34 -19.23 -1.38
N TYR A 14 2.01 -18.05 -1.87
CA TYR A 14 0.95 -17.24 -1.33
C TYR A 14 -0.25 -17.22 -2.27
N THR A 15 -1.41 -16.88 -1.71
CA THR A 15 -2.60 -16.52 -2.48
C THR A 15 -3.13 -15.19 -1.97
N ILE A 16 -3.75 -14.44 -2.86
CA ILE A 16 -4.37 -13.16 -2.53
C ILE A 16 -5.89 -13.30 -2.72
N GLU A 17 -6.65 -12.87 -1.73
CA GLU A 17 -8.09 -12.80 -1.83
C GLU A 17 -8.57 -11.38 -1.53
N HIS A 18 -9.63 -10.98 -2.21
CA HIS A 18 -10.29 -9.69 -2.00
C HIS A 18 -11.68 -9.92 -1.43
N GLU A 19 -12.04 -9.16 -0.41
CA GLU A 19 -13.32 -9.26 0.27
C GLU A 19 -13.97 -7.88 0.41
N GLY A 20 -15.28 -7.85 0.66
CA GLY A 20 -16.01 -6.62 0.92
C GLY A 20 -15.95 -5.62 -0.21
N ASP A 21 -16.25 -6.02 -1.44
CA ASP A 21 -16.17 -5.18 -2.64
C ASP A 21 -14.76 -4.59 -2.86
N GLY A 22 -13.74 -5.35 -2.42
CA GLY A 22 -12.35 -4.94 -2.55
C GLY A 22 -11.82 -4.12 -1.37
N ASP A 23 -12.63 -3.85 -0.36
CA ASP A 23 -12.19 -3.09 0.82
C ASP A 23 -11.08 -3.81 1.59
N TYR A 24 -11.03 -5.13 1.50
CA TYR A 24 -10.01 -5.95 2.13
C TYR A 24 -9.24 -6.74 1.09
N THR A 25 -7.93 -6.75 1.23
CA THR A 25 -7.05 -7.65 0.48
C THR A 25 -6.27 -8.44 1.50
N ILE A 26 -6.34 -9.76 1.41
CA ILE A 26 -5.77 -10.67 2.38
C ILE A 26 -4.75 -11.56 1.68
N ILE A 27 -3.57 -11.71 2.28
CA ILE A 27 -2.56 -12.63 1.80
C ILE A 27 -2.56 -13.87 2.67
N TYR A 28 -2.70 -15.02 2.02
CA TYR A 28 -2.69 -16.32 2.67
C TYR A 28 -1.41 -17.06 2.33
N MET A 29 -0.84 -17.72 3.30
CA MET A 29 0.32 -18.59 3.13
C MET A 29 0.00 -19.90 3.79
N ASP A 30 0.16 -20.98 3.05
CA ASP A 30 -0.20 -22.33 3.51
C ASP A 30 -1.66 -22.42 4.01
N GLY A 31 -2.55 -21.66 3.38
CA GLY A 31 -3.97 -21.64 3.71
C GLY A 31 -4.35 -20.80 4.91
N GLU A 32 -3.40 -20.13 5.54
CA GLU A 32 -3.64 -19.28 6.70
C GLU A 32 -3.46 -17.81 6.37
N ASP A 33 -4.34 -16.96 6.93
CA ASP A 33 -4.27 -15.51 6.83
C ASP A 33 -2.98 -15.00 7.50
N GLN A 34 -2.11 -14.36 6.75
CA GLN A 34 -0.82 -13.86 7.25
C GLN A 34 -0.64 -12.37 7.08
N GLY A 35 -1.64 -11.69 6.57
CA GLY A 35 -1.58 -10.24 6.44
C GLY A 35 -2.75 -9.69 5.66
N TYR A 36 -2.95 -8.39 5.78
CA TYR A 36 -4.06 -7.75 5.09
C TYR A 36 -3.80 -6.27 4.86
N VAL A 37 -4.56 -5.72 3.92
CA VAL A 37 -4.77 -4.28 3.74
C VAL A 37 -6.27 -4.02 3.80
N SER A 38 -6.65 -3.01 4.56
CA SER A 38 -8.03 -2.58 4.68
C SER A 38 -8.15 -1.11 4.32
N THR A 39 -9.02 -0.79 3.39
CA THR A 39 -9.36 0.59 3.03
C THR A 39 -10.87 0.71 2.88
N SER A 40 -11.38 1.93 2.94
CA SER A 40 -12.79 2.20 2.71
C SER A 40 -12.93 3.47 1.88
N GLU A 41 -14.11 3.69 1.32
CA GLU A 41 -14.40 4.90 0.57
C GLU A 41 -14.18 6.13 1.45
N GLY A 42 -13.48 7.13 0.93
CA GLY A 42 -13.19 8.35 1.65
C GLY A 42 -14.39 9.27 1.75
N SER A 43 -14.44 10.05 2.82
CA SER A 43 -15.47 11.04 3.08
C SER A 43 -15.03 12.43 2.59
N LEU A 44 -15.89 13.42 2.79
CA LEU A 44 -15.57 14.83 2.51
C LEU A 44 -14.37 15.31 3.34
N VAL A 45 -14.14 14.73 4.52
CA VAL A 45 -12.98 15.07 5.36
C VAL A 45 -11.70 14.65 4.67
N GLU A 46 -11.62 13.41 4.19
CA GLU A 46 -10.44 12.90 3.48
C GLU A 46 -10.23 13.66 2.18
N GLU A 47 -11.30 13.96 1.45
CA GLU A 47 -11.20 14.77 0.23
C GLU A 47 -10.54 16.12 0.50
N ARG A 48 -10.94 16.77 1.58
CA ARG A 48 -10.38 18.06 1.98
C ARG A 48 -8.89 17.93 2.32
N CYS A 49 -8.52 16.87 3.03
CA CYS A 49 -7.13 16.58 3.36
C CYS A 49 -6.28 16.31 2.12
N VAL A 50 -6.81 15.56 1.16
CA VAL A 50 -6.13 15.29 -0.10
C VAL A 50 -5.89 16.58 -0.87
N LYS A 51 -6.89 17.44 -0.97
CA LYS A 51 -6.75 18.73 -1.64
C LYS A 51 -5.68 19.60 -0.99
N GLN A 52 -5.57 19.58 0.32
CA GLN A 52 -4.52 20.31 1.02
C GLN A 52 -3.12 19.76 0.72
N LEU A 53 -3.00 18.45 0.59
CA LEU A 53 -1.70 17.80 0.37
C LEU A 53 -1.21 17.95 -1.06
N ILE A 54 -2.07 17.80 -2.05
CA ILE A 54 -1.65 17.71 -3.45
C ILE A 54 -2.19 18.82 -4.35
N GLY A 55 -3.10 19.64 -3.86
CA GLY A 55 -3.61 20.80 -4.60
C GLY A 55 -4.17 20.42 -5.96
N ASN A 56 -3.65 21.06 -7.00
CA ASN A 56 -4.13 20.87 -8.38
C ASN A 56 -3.89 19.48 -8.96
N LYS A 57 -3.09 18.65 -8.33
CA LYS A 57 -2.92 17.26 -8.74
C LYS A 57 -4.18 16.44 -8.51
N TYR A 58 -5.02 16.86 -7.57
CA TYR A 58 -6.30 16.24 -7.34
C TYR A 58 -7.31 16.78 -8.35
N GLN A 59 -7.87 15.90 -9.16
CA GLN A 59 -8.80 16.23 -10.23
C GLN A 59 -10.14 15.52 -10.11
N GLY A 60 -10.56 15.23 -8.86
CA GLY A 60 -11.84 14.60 -8.61
C GLY A 60 -11.81 13.07 -8.62
N GLU A 61 -10.61 12.47 -8.59
CA GLU A 61 -10.49 11.03 -8.56
C GLU A 61 -11.05 10.45 -7.26
N PRO A 62 -11.42 9.18 -7.24
CA PRO A 62 -11.86 8.52 -6.01
C PRO A 62 -10.81 8.59 -4.91
N ILE A 63 -11.28 8.66 -3.66
CA ILE A 63 -10.40 8.69 -2.50
C ILE A 63 -10.75 7.49 -1.62
N ARG A 64 -9.71 6.74 -1.22
CA ARG A 64 -9.81 5.63 -0.29
C ARG A 64 -9.11 6.00 1.01
N ARG A 65 -9.73 5.69 2.14
CA ARG A 65 -9.14 5.89 3.45
C ARG A 65 -8.50 4.57 3.90
N THR A 66 -7.22 4.60 4.22
CA THR A 66 -6.51 3.42 4.70
C THR A 66 -6.83 3.21 6.19
N SER A 67 -7.32 2.02 6.51
CA SER A 67 -7.67 1.63 7.88
C SER A 67 -6.61 0.73 8.51
N GLY A 68 -5.91 -0.07 7.72
CA GLY A 68 -4.88 -0.95 8.25
C GLY A 68 -4.05 -1.62 7.18
N ILE A 69 -2.80 -1.87 7.53
CA ILE A 69 -1.87 -2.69 6.77
C ILE A 69 -1.13 -3.53 7.81
N MET A 70 -1.13 -4.84 7.65
CA MET A 70 -0.45 -5.73 8.58
C MET A 70 0.13 -6.94 7.85
N ILE A 71 1.33 -7.31 8.24
CA ILE A 71 1.94 -8.60 7.90
C ILE A 71 2.34 -9.26 9.21
N ASN A 72 1.93 -10.50 9.41
CA ASN A 72 2.25 -11.24 10.62
C ASN A 72 3.71 -11.67 10.67
N GLU A 73 4.27 -11.73 11.88
CA GLU A 73 5.50 -12.46 12.11
C GLU A 73 5.28 -13.95 11.79
N PRO A 74 6.20 -14.68 11.20
CA PRO A 74 7.56 -14.32 10.83
C PRO A 74 7.73 -13.77 9.41
N TYR A 75 6.65 -13.35 8.77
CA TYR A 75 6.67 -12.97 7.34
C TYR A 75 7.07 -11.51 7.10
N LYS A 76 7.26 -10.71 8.14
CA LYS A 76 7.71 -9.33 8.00
C LYS A 76 9.08 -9.24 7.36
N GLY A 77 9.27 -8.21 6.53
CA GLY A 77 10.56 -7.95 5.89
C GLY A 77 10.89 -8.84 4.70
N GLN A 78 9.94 -9.68 4.25
CA GLN A 78 10.16 -10.62 3.16
C GLN A 78 9.48 -10.24 1.84
N GLY A 79 8.95 -9.03 1.75
CA GLY A 79 8.33 -8.53 0.52
C GLY A 79 6.81 -8.74 0.42
N TYR A 80 6.20 -9.39 1.39
CA TYR A 80 4.76 -9.65 1.34
C TYR A 80 3.92 -8.38 1.52
N GLY A 81 4.39 -7.43 2.32
CA GLY A 81 3.72 -6.13 2.46
C GLY A 81 3.63 -5.38 1.13
N LYS A 82 4.69 -5.42 0.35
CA LYS A 82 4.74 -4.85 -1.00
C LYS A 82 3.69 -5.50 -1.90
N ILE A 83 3.60 -6.81 -1.87
CA ILE A 83 2.68 -7.57 -2.71
C ILE A 83 1.24 -7.25 -2.34
N VAL A 84 0.88 -7.35 -1.06
CA VAL A 84 -0.50 -7.15 -0.63
C VAL A 84 -0.94 -5.70 -0.83
N TRP A 85 -0.06 -4.74 -0.55
CA TRP A 85 -0.38 -3.32 -0.71
C TRP A 85 -0.57 -2.93 -2.18
N LEU A 86 0.36 -3.30 -3.04
CA LEU A 86 0.25 -2.99 -4.46
C LEU A 86 -0.92 -3.70 -5.12
N THR A 87 -1.18 -4.95 -4.74
CA THR A 87 -2.33 -5.70 -5.25
C THR A 87 -3.64 -5.03 -4.82
N HIS A 88 -3.70 -4.53 -3.59
CA HIS A 88 -4.86 -3.77 -3.12
C HIS A 88 -5.04 -2.48 -3.93
N MET A 89 -3.98 -1.70 -4.08
CA MET A 89 -4.04 -0.45 -4.85
C MET A 89 -4.44 -0.69 -6.31
N ALA A 90 -4.00 -1.79 -6.90
CA ALA A 90 -4.29 -2.11 -8.30
C ALA A 90 -5.77 -2.35 -8.55
N GLN A 91 -6.56 -2.68 -7.54
CA GLN A 91 -8.02 -2.76 -7.66
C GLN A 91 -8.67 -1.39 -7.80
N PHE A 92 -7.99 -0.35 -7.37
CA PHE A 92 -8.47 1.03 -7.41
C PHE A 92 -7.42 1.90 -8.10
N PRO A 93 -7.14 1.64 -9.39
CA PRO A 93 -5.98 2.23 -10.07
C PRO A 93 -6.04 3.74 -10.22
N ASP A 94 -7.24 4.32 -10.15
CA ASP A 94 -7.43 5.77 -10.26
C ASP A 94 -7.57 6.45 -8.90
N ALA A 95 -7.57 5.70 -7.81
CA ALA A 95 -7.84 6.25 -6.49
C ALA A 95 -6.58 6.83 -5.84
N TRP A 96 -6.80 7.88 -5.08
CA TRP A 96 -5.84 8.38 -4.11
C TRP A 96 -6.11 7.71 -2.76
N PHE A 97 -5.08 7.17 -2.15
CA PHE A 97 -5.16 6.53 -0.84
C PHE A 97 -4.66 7.49 0.22
N TYR A 98 -5.56 7.92 1.09
CA TYR A 98 -5.25 8.83 2.18
C TYR A 98 -5.00 8.06 3.48
N ASN A 99 -3.95 8.42 4.20
CA ASN A 99 -3.64 7.88 5.50
C ASN A 99 -3.37 9.04 6.46
N SER A 100 -4.10 9.08 7.57
CA SER A 100 -3.96 10.15 8.56
C SER A 100 -2.68 10.04 9.38
N GLN A 101 -2.08 8.86 9.43
CA GLN A 101 -0.88 8.58 10.20
C GLN A 101 -0.11 7.45 9.53
N THR A 102 1.20 7.49 9.60
CA THR A 102 2.05 6.43 9.03
C THR A 102 2.91 5.82 10.13
N TRP A 103 2.72 4.53 10.33
CA TRP A 103 3.52 3.76 11.30
C TRP A 103 4.93 3.55 10.76
N PRO A 104 5.96 3.41 11.62
CA PRO A 104 7.34 3.24 11.16
C PRO A 104 7.55 2.11 10.16
N ASP A 105 6.93 0.94 10.39
CA ASP A 105 7.05 -0.20 9.49
C ASP A 105 6.48 0.11 8.10
N ALA A 106 5.33 0.78 8.06
CA ALA A 106 4.71 1.19 6.80
C ALA A 106 5.51 2.29 6.11
N THR A 107 6.17 3.16 6.85
CA THR A 107 7.02 4.21 6.30
C THR A 107 8.12 3.63 5.41
N ASN A 108 8.81 2.61 5.90
CA ASN A 108 9.89 1.98 5.14
C ASN A 108 9.35 1.32 3.86
N LEU A 109 8.21 0.65 3.96
CA LEU A 109 7.54 0.08 2.81
C LEU A 109 7.20 1.14 1.77
N PHE A 110 6.56 2.22 2.18
CA PHE A 110 6.10 3.28 1.26
C PHE A 110 7.28 4.00 0.61
N LYS A 111 8.33 4.30 1.36
CA LYS A 111 9.55 4.90 0.79
C LYS A 111 10.20 3.99 -0.24
N ALA A 112 10.25 2.70 0.03
CA ALA A 112 10.83 1.73 -0.90
C ALA A 112 10.01 1.64 -2.19
N LEU A 113 8.69 1.58 -2.08
CA LEU A 113 7.81 1.50 -3.25
C LEU A 113 7.88 2.76 -4.10
N ALA A 114 7.87 3.93 -3.47
CA ALA A 114 7.99 5.20 -4.18
C ALA A 114 9.37 5.34 -4.83
N GLY A 115 10.43 4.92 -4.13
CA GLY A 115 11.79 4.96 -4.67
C GLY A 115 11.97 4.07 -5.89
N LYS A 116 11.19 3.01 -6.02
CA LYS A 116 11.20 2.13 -7.20
C LYS A 116 10.22 2.57 -8.30
N GLY A 117 9.51 3.67 -8.09
CA GLY A 117 8.53 4.15 -9.06
C GLY A 117 7.25 3.35 -9.15
N LEU A 118 6.97 2.50 -8.15
CA LEU A 118 5.77 1.65 -8.15
C LEU A 118 4.53 2.37 -7.62
N MET A 119 4.75 3.42 -6.85
CA MET A 119 3.68 4.35 -6.44
C MET A 119 4.28 5.74 -6.30
N GLU A 120 3.40 6.75 -6.28
CA GLU A 120 3.77 8.11 -5.90
C GLU A 120 3.15 8.43 -4.54
N ILE A 121 3.86 9.21 -3.72
CA ILE A 121 3.43 9.55 -2.38
C ILE A 121 3.77 11.01 -2.08
N TYR A 122 2.87 11.67 -1.37
CA TYR A 122 3.01 13.06 -0.95
C TYR A 122 2.74 13.15 0.54
N TRP A 123 3.70 13.65 1.28
CA TRP A 123 3.67 13.74 2.74
C TRP A 123 3.34 15.14 3.19
N SER A 124 2.51 15.28 4.23
CA SER A 124 2.37 16.56 4.92
C SER A 124 3.64 16.87 5.73
N ARG A 125 4.27 15.84 6.26
CA ARG A 125 5.55 15.89 6.94
C ARG A 125 6.27 14.57 6.70
N GLU A 126 7.43 14.62 6.05
CA GLU A 126 8.20 13.41 5.81
C GLU A 126 8.64 12.78 7.13
N PRO A 127 8.57 11.45 7.22
CA PRO A 127 9.08 10.75 8.40
C PRO A 127 10.60 10.89 8.47
N SER A 128 11.11 10.99 9.70
CA SER A 128 12.53 10.96 9.97
C SER A 128 12.83 9.95 11.07
N PHE A 129 14.10 9.76 11.41
CA PHE A 129 14.44 8.75 12.42
C PHE A 129 13.94 9.11 13.82
N ASP A 130 13.65 10.39 14.10
CA ASP A 130 13.19 10.86 15.40
C ASP A 130 11.68 11.13 15.48
N HIS A 131 10.94 10.98 14.38
CA HIS A 131 9.49 11.08 14.39
C HIS A 131 8.85 10.31 13.25
N ASP A 132 7.62 9.87 13.46
CA ASP A 132 6.80 9.25 12.44
C ASP A 132 6.36 10.28 11.39
N GLY A 133 5.98 9.77 10.22
CA GLY A 133 5.43 10.63 9.18
C GLY A 133 4.07 11.20 9.57
N GLY A 134 3.76 12.38 9.05
CA GLY A 134 2.43 12.96 9.14
C GLY A 134 1.47 12.29 8.16
N PRO A 135 0.27 12.87 7.99
CA PRO A 135 -0.65 12.40 6.96
C PRO A 135 0.01 12.36 5.59
N HIS A 136 -0.40 11.38 4.78
CA HIS A 136 0.09 11.27 3.42
C HIS A 136 -1.02 10.82 2.48
N VAL A 137 -0.80 11.04 1.19
CA VAL A 137 -1.65 10.51 0.13
C VAL A 137 -0.76 9.86 -0.92
N CYS A 138 -1.22 8.72 -1.43
CA CYS A 138 -0.45 7.99 -2.44
C CYS A 138 -1.37 7.35 -3.47
N ARG A 139 -0.81 6.99 -4.62
CA ARG A 139 -1.50 6.18 -5.62
C ARG A 139 -0.52 5.31 -6.37
N ILE A 140 -1.02 4.21 -6.94
CA ILE A 140 -0.22 3.30 -7.74
C ILE A 140 0.11 3.95 -9.09
N THR A 141 1.31 3.67 -9.60
CA THR A 141 1.74 4.11 -10.93
C THR A 141 1.46 3.02 -11.96
N GLN A 142 1.59 3.35 -13.24
CA GLN A 142 1.52 2.35 -14.32
C GLN A 142 2.57 1.25 -14.12
N GLN A 143 3.74 1.63 -13.63
CA GLN A 143 4.81 0.68 -13.32
C GLN A 143 4.41 -0.25 -12.17
N GLY A 144 3.70 0.27 -11.17
CA GLY A 144 3.16 -0.53 -10.08
C GLY A 144 2.10 -1.50 -10.55
N ILE A 145 1.21 -1.06 -11.45
CA ILE A 145 0.19 -1.93 -12.04
C ILE A 145 0.86 -3.05 -12.84
N ALA A 146 1.87 -2.72 -13.64
CA ALA A 146 2.62 -3.72 -14.40
C ALA A 146 3.30 -4.75 -13.48
N PHE A 147 3.81 -4.30 -12.34
CA PHE A 147 4.39 -5.20 -11.34
C PHE A 147 3.35 -6.20 -10.84
N VAL A 148 2.16 -5.73 -10.47
CA VAL A 148 1.08 -6.59 -9.97
C VAL A 148 0.65 -7.60 -11.05
N ASN A 149 0.57 -7.18 -12.30
CA ASN A 149 0.15 -8.06 -13.40
C ASN A 149 1.15 -9.17 -13.70
N LYS A 150 2.36 -9.08 -13.20
CA LYS A 150 3.39 -10.12 -13.36
C LYS A 150 3.47 -11.11 -12.19
N LEU A 151 2.71 -10.88 -11.15
CA LEU A 151 2.72 -11.75 -9.98
C LEU A 151 2.12 -13.14 -10.23
#